data_9167485c2161af40d09d871cf273b07e
#
_entry.id   9167485c2161af40d09d871cf273b07e
#
_cell.length_a   1.000
_cell.length_b   1.000
_cell.length_c   1.000
_cell.angle_alpha   90.00
_cell.angle_beta   90.00
_cell.angle_gamma   90.00
#
_symmetry.space_group_name_H-M   'P 1'
#
loop_
_entity.id
_entity.type
_entity.pdbx_description
1 polymer ?
#
loop_
_entity_poly.entity_id
_entity_poly.type
_entity_poly.pdbx_seq_one_letter_code
_entity_poly.pdbx_strand_id
1 'polypeptide(L)'
;MPWSYFPLEEIDWAPFAAKMPAHYPTRRRLQSATAALVSDSELNLYFTASSFLYHQVRIMVGALLRVAMNKISISEFEDLQYGEIGSAGPVAPAEGLTLCNVSYPSGLVNWVRTGGEEQFVPLERPLLELAV
;
A
#
# COMPACT_ATOMS: atom_id res chain seq x y z
N MET A 1 -10.85 -12.65 -4.24
CA MET A 1 -10.62 -11.62 -3.23
C MET A 1 -10.13 -10.35 -3.90
N PRO A 2 -10.84 -9.22 -3.76
CA PRO A 2 -10.50 -8.01 -4.52
C PRO A 2 -9.06 -7.50 -4.37
N TRP A 3 -8.46 -7.60 -3.18
CA TRP A 3 -7.08 -7.14 -2.97
C TRP A 3 -6.06 -7.95 -3.77
N SER A 4 -6.37 -9.18 -4.15
CA SER A 4 -5.47 -10.01 -4.96
C SER A 4 -5.42 -9.58 -6.43
N TYR A 5 -6.31 -8.69 -6.84
CA TYR A 5 -6.27 -8.11 -8.18
C TYR A 5 -5.27 -6.95 -8.31
N PHE A 6 -4.69 -6.48 -7.20
CA PHE A 6 -3.60 -5.51 -7.30
C PHE A 6 -2.36 -6.22 -7.86
N PRO A 7 -1.76 -5.70 -8.94
CA PRO A 7 -0.59 -6.35 -9.53
C PRO A 7 0.63 -6.26 -8.60
N LEU A 8 1.41 -7.32 -8.55
CA LEU A 8 2.66 -7.39 -7.78
C LEU A 8 3.89 -7.15 -8.64
N GLU A 9 3.72 -6.72 -9.87
CA GLU A 9 4.78 -6.29 -10.75
C GLU A 9 4.93 -4.77 -10.72
N GLU A 10 6.01 -4.25 -11.27
CA GLU A 10 6.19 -2.81 -11.34
C GLU A 10 5.23 -2.20 -12.36
N ILE A 11 4.36 -1.31 -11.89
CA ILE A 11 3.41 -0.58 -12.73
C ILE A 11 3.41 0.90 -12.37
N ASP A 12 2.72 1.69 -13.16
CA ASP A 12 2.46 3.09 -12.84
C ASP A 12 1.26 3.17 -11.88
N TRP A 13 1.52 3.58 -10.64
CA TRP A 13 0.50 3.72 -9.61
C TRP A 13 -0.13 5.11 -9.55
N ALA A 14 0.16 5.98 -10.54
CA ALA A 14 -0.40 7.33 -10.57
C ALA A 14 -1.93 7.40 -10.42
N PRO A 15 -2.72 6.48 -10.99
CA PRO A 15 -4.18 6.50 -10.76
C PRO A 15 -4.57 6.39 -9.29
N PHE A 16 -3.75 5.73 -8.48
CA PHE A 16 -3.98 5.55 -7.04
C PHE A 16 -3.21 6.55 -6.19
N ALA A 17 -2.80 7.68 -6.74
CA ALA A 17 -2.05 8.71 -6.04
C ALA A 17 -2.83 10.00 -5.96
N ALA A 18 -2.62 10.78 -4.90
CA ALA A 18 -3.05 12.16 -4.86
C ALA A 18 -2.20 12.98 -5.83
N LYS A 19 -2.61 14.23 -6.07
CA LYS A 19 -1.90 15.11 -7.00
C LYS A 19 -0.41 15.17 -6.68
N MET A 20 0.41 14.89 -7.68
CA MET A 20 1.86 14.84 -7.58
C MET A 20 2.48 15.90 -8.50
N PRO A 21 3.73 16.35 -8.22
CA PRO A 21 4.47 17.19 -9.16
C PRO A 21 4.60 16.52 -10.53
N ALA A 22 4.62 17.32 -11.61
CA ALA A 22 4.55 16.83 -12.98
C ALA A 22 5.63 15.80 -13.36
N HIS A 23 6.81 15.88 -12.77
CA HIS A 23 7.94 15.00 -13.09
C HIS A 23 8.26 13.98 -11.99
N TYR A 24 7.37 13.82 -11.02
CA TYR A 24 7.58 12.88 -9.94
C TYR A 24 7.42 11.44 -10.44
N PRO A 25 8.39 10.54 -10.16
CA PRO A 25 8.28 9.14 -10.58
C PRO A 25 7.10 8.45 -9.87
N THR A 26 6.23 7.83 -10.66
CA THR A 26 5.01 7.19 -10.13
C THR A 26 5.01 5.68 -10.28
N ARG A 27 6.07 5.11 -10.84
CA ARG A 27 6.18 3.66 -10.94
C ARG A 27 6.65 3.08 -9.60
N ARG A 28 5.94 2.07 -9.16
CA ARG A 28 6.22 1.36 -7.89
C ARG A 28 5.95 -0.12 -8.06
N ARG A 29 6.55 -0.91 -7.18
CA ARG A 29 6.28 -2.33 -7.11
C ARG A 29 5.68 -2.65 -5.74
N LEU A 30 4.47 -3.19 -5.77
CA LEU A 30 3.83 -3.72 -4.58
C LEU A 30 4.44 -5.10 -4.30
N GLN A 31 5.01 -5.29 -3.12
CA GLN A 31 5.64 -6.57 -2.75
C GLN A 31 4.59 -7.60 -2.32
N SER A 32 3.57 -7.14 -1.61
CA SER A 32 2.48 -8.00 -1.19
C SER A 32 1.22 -7.19 -0.91
N ALA A 33 0.09 -7.86 -1.05
CA ALA A 33 -1.22 -7.37 -0.64
C ALA A 33 -1.96 -8.57 -0.04
N THR A 34 -2.20 -8.53 1.26
CA THR A 34 -2.82 -9.64 1.99
C THR A 34 -3.92 -9.13 2.91
N ALA A 35 -4.73 -10.05 3.40
CA ALA A 35 -5.81 -9.74 4.32
C ALA A 35 -5.85 -10.75 5.44
N ALA A 36 -6.20 -10.29 6.63
CA ALA A 36 -6.41 -11.13 7.79
C ALA A 36 -7.71 -10.76 8.49
N LEU A 37 -8.57 -11.74 8.69
CA LEU A 37 -9.81 -11.56 9.46
C LEU A 37 -9.47 -11.61 10.94
N VAL A 38 -9.67 -10.50 11.63
CA VAL A 38 -9.36 -10.38 13.06
C VAL A 38 -10.55 -10.87 13.90
N SER A 39 -11.77 -10.57 13.43
CA SER A 39 -13.01 -10.97 14.07
C SER A 39 -14.13 -11.00 13.03
N ASP A 40 -15.35 -11.31 13.43
CA ASP A 40 -16.51 -11.31 12.52
C ASP A 40 -16.79 -9.93 11.91
N SER A 41 -16.26 -8.86 12.52
CA SER A 41 -16.53 -7.49 12.11
C SER A 41 -15.30 -6.68 11.77
N GLU A 42 -14.10 -7.29 11.82
CA GLU A 42 -12.84 -6.58 11.59
C GLU A 42 -11.93 -7.35 10.65
N LEU A 43 -11.51 -6.67 9.59
CA LEU A 43 -10.58 -7.19 8.58
C LEU A 43 -9.40 -6.24 8.47
N ASN A 44 -8.20 -6.78 8.56
CA ASN A 44 -6.97 -6.03 8.30
C ASN A 44 -6.44 -6.33 6.91
N LEU A 45 -6.08 -5.28 6.18
CA LEU A 45 -5.41 -5.38 4.90
C LEU A 45 -3.96 -4.93 5.08
N TYR A 46 -3.02 -5.70 4.54
CA TYR A 46 -1.59 -5.43 4.65
C TYR A 46 -0.99 -5.22 3.28
N PHE A 47 -0.27 -4.12 3.12
CA PHE A 47 0.41 -3.78 1.88
C PHE A 47 1.88 -3.53 2.17
N THR A 48 2.76 -4.14 1.39
CA THR A 48 4.21 -3.99 1.54
C THR A 48 4.82 -3.53 0.23
N ALA A 49 5.63 -2.50 0.30
CA ALA A 49 6.38 -1.97 -0.84
C ALA A 49 7.62 -1.22 -0.36
N SER A 50 8.57 -0.97 -1.25
CA SER A 50 9.74 -0.16 -0.91
C SER A 50 9.38 1.32 -0.70
N SER A 51 8.32 1.79 -1.35
CA SER A 51 7.75 3.12 -1.12
C SER A 51 6.34 3.17 -1.67
N PHE A 52 5.56 4.10 -1.16
CA PHE A 52 4.20 4.37 -1.63
C PHE A 52 4.11 5.82 -2.10
N LEU A 53 3.24 6.06 -3.08
CA LEU A 53 2.89 7.42 -3.49
C LEU A 53 1.98 8.06 -2.45
N TYR A 54 1.88 9.38 -2.52
CA TYR A 54 1.04 10.13 -1.58
C TYR A 54 -0.42 9.64 -1.68
N HIS A 55 -0.98 9.25 -0.54
CA HIS A 55 -2.31 8.69 -0.38
C HIS A 55 -2.55 7.36 -1.10
N GLN A 56 -1.52 6.71 -1.64
CA GLN A 56 -1.69 5.51 -2.45
C GLN A 56 -2.51 4.41 -1.74
N VAL A 57 -2.10 4.03 -0.54
CA VAL A 57 -2.78 2.93 0.17
C VAL A 57 -4.22 3.30 0.49
N ARG A 58 -4.48 4.52 0.89
CA ARG A 58 -5.84 4.98 1.18
C ARG A 58 -6.74 4.96 -0.05
N ILE A 59 -6.21 5.31 -1.22
CA ILE A 59 -6.97 5.25 -2.49
C ILE A 59 -7.19 3.81 -2.90
N MET A 60 -6.19 2.93 -2.74
CA MET A 60 -6.34 1.50 -2.99
C MET A 60 -7.47 0.90 -2.14
N VAL A 61 -7.50 1.21 -0.86
CA VAL A 61 -8.54 0.71 0.05
C VAL A 61 -9.90 1.33 -0.28
N GLY A 62 -9.93 2.61 -0.64
CA GLY A 62 -11.17 3.26 -1.09
C GLY A 62 -11.78 2.55 -2.31
N ALA A 63 -10.95 2.14 -3.25
CA ALA A 63 -11.40 1.36 -4.42
C ALA A 63 -11.95 -0.01 -4.01
N LEU A 64 -11.26 -0.71 -3.10
CA LEU A 64 -11.75 -1.98 -2.57
C LEU A 64 -13.10 -1.85 -1.88
N LEU A 65 -13.30 -0.78 -1.12
CA LEU A 65 -14.58 -0.53 -0.45
C LEU A 65 -15.71 -0.32 -1.46
N ARG A 66 -15.43 0.34 -2.57
CA ARG A 66 -16.45 0.52 -3.62
C ARG A 66 -16.85 -0.80 -4.26
N VAL A 67 -15.90 -1.72 -4.45
CA VAL A 67 -16.20 -3.08 -4.91
C VAL A 67 -17.06 -3.80 -3.87
N ALA A 68 -16.66 -3.74 -2.60
CA ALA A 68 -17.39 -4.41 -1.52
C ALA A 68 -18.81 -3.89 -1.34
N MET A 69 -19.05 -2.61 -1.63
CA MET A 69 -20.37 -2.00 -1.58
C MET A 69 -21.15 -2.09 -2.90
N ASN A 70 -20.66 -2.87 -3.85
CA ASN A 70 -21.27 -3.06 -5.17
C ASN A 70 -21.43 -1.75 -5.98
N LYS A 71 -20.58 -0.76 -5.74
CA LYS A 71 -20.60 0.51 -6.46
C LYS A 71 -19.83 0.46 -7.77
N ILE A 72 -18.84 -0.43 -7.85
CA ILE A 72 -18.11 -0.75 -9.07
C ILE A 72 -17.95 -2.26 -9.19
N SER A 73 -17.84 -2.75 -10.41
CA SER A 73 -17.56 -4.16 -10.66
C SER A 73 -16.06 -4.47 -10.50
N ILE A 74 -15.73 -5.76 -10.43
CA ILE A 74 -14.33 -6.19 -10.42
C ILE A 74 -13.61 -5.77 -11.70
N SER A 75 -14.31 -5.84 -12.85
CA SER A 75 -13.76 -5.39 -14.13
C SER A 75 -13.43 -3.90 -14.12
N GLU A 76 -14.34 -3.07 -13.61
CA GLU A 76 -14.09 -1.64 -13.44
C GLU A 76 -12.93 -1.37 -12.49
N PHE A 77 -12.83 -2.15 -11.41
CA PHE A 77 -11.72 -2.06 -10.47
C PHE A 77 -10.37 -2.36 -11.15
N GLU A 78 -10.31 -3.41 -11.95
CA GLU A 78 -9.09 -3.75 -12.69
C GLU A 78 -8.68 -2.66 -13.67
N ASP A 79 -9.65 -1.98 -14.27
CA ASP A 79 -9.41 -0.90 -15.23
C ASP A 79 -8.90 0.40 -14.59
N LEU A 80 -9.03 0.55 -13.27
CA LEU A 80 -8.58 1.76 -12.57
C LEU A 80 -7.08 2.00 -12.75
N GLN A 81 -6.29 0.97 -12.92
CA GLN A 81 -4.84 1.10 -13.10
C GLN A 81 -4.43 1.82 -14.39
N TYR A 82 -5.34 1.97 -15.33
CA TYR A 82 -5.08 2.60 -16.63
C TYR A 82 -5.56 4.06 -16.70
N GLY A 83 -6.06 4.59 -15.60
CA GLY A 83 -6.59 5.95 -15.55
C GLY A 83 -5.52 7.02 -15.34
N GLU A 84 -5.98 8.25 -15.21
CA GLU A 84 -5.13 9.41 -14.94
C GLU A 84 -4.79 9.50 -13.44
N ILE A 85 -3.88 10.42 -13.09
CA ILE A 85 -3.51 10.67 -11.68
C ILE A 85 -4.77 10.92 -10.84
N GLY A 86 -4.90 10.15 -9.77
CA GLY A 86 -6.00 10.29 -8.83
C GLY A 86 -7.34 9.77 -9.30
N SER A 87 -7.40 9.18 -10.51
CA SER A 87 -8.67 8.72 -11.08
C SER A 87 -9.27 7.49 -10.39
N ALA A 88 -8.47 6.77 -9.60
CA ALA A 88 -8.96 5.58 -8.90
C ALA A 88 -9.97 5.90 -7.79
N GLY A 89 -10.17 7.17 -7.46
CA GLY A 89 -11.30 7.60 -6.67
C GLY A 89 -10.94 8.13 -5.28
N PRO A 90 -11.94 8.24 -4.40
CA PRO A 90 -11.76 8.84 -3.08
C PRO A 90 -10.90 7.99 -2.16
N VAL A 91 -10.27 8.66 -1.20
CA VAL A 91 -9.45 8.01 -0.18
C VAL A 91 -10.33 7.36 0.89
N ALA A 92 -9.86 6.25 1.45
CA ALA A 92 -10.40 5.71 2.70
C ALA A 92 -9.98 6.59 3.88
N PRO A 93 -10.71 6.52 5.02
CA PRO A 93 -10.35 7.30 6.20
C PRO A 93 -8.94 7.02 6.70
N ALA A 94 -8.20 8.08 7.05
CA ALA A 94 -6.82 7.97 7.53
C ALA A 94 -6.72 7.25 8.88
N GLU A 95 -7.76 7.30 9.68
CA GLU A 95 -7.78 6.73 11.03
C GLU A 95 -7.56 5.21 11.03
N GLY A 96 -7.89 4.55 9.93
CA GLY A 96 -7.69 3.11 9.80
C GLY A 96 -6.30 2.71 9.35
N LEU A 97 -5.45 3.65 8.95
CA LEU A 97 -4.14 3.37 8.37
C LEU A 97 -3.05 3.39 9.44
N THR A 98 -2.26 2.32 9.52
CA THR A 98 -1.16 2.18 10.47
C THR A 98 0.11 1.74 9.75
N LEU A 99 1.23 2.40 10.05
CA LEU A 99 2.54 1.91 9.63
C LEU A 99 2.97 0.81 10.61
N CYS A 100 3.07 -0.42 10.09
CA CYS A 100 3.35 -1.58 10.93
C CYS A 100 4.84 -1.88 11.06
N ASN A 101 5.59 -1.70 9.99
CA ASN A 101 7.00 -2.10 9.98
C ASN A 101 7.78 -1.34 8.90
N VAL A 102 9.05 -1.06 9.20
CA VAL A 102 10.00 -0.52 8.24
C VAL A 102 11.27 -1.38 8.35
N SER A 103 11.68 -1.98 7.23
CA SER A 103 12.88 -2.80 7.16
C SER A 103 13.95 -2.08 6.35
N TYR A 104 15.19 -2.12 6.81
CA TYR A 104 16.31 -1.41 6.19
C TYR A 104 17.36 -2.39 5.67
N PRO A 105 18.10 -2.01 4.60
CA PRO A 105 19.24 -2.79 4.14
C PRO A 105 20.29 -2.95 5.25
N SER A 106 21.00 -4.07 5.22
CA SER A 106 22.11 -4.30 6.13
C SER A 106 23.18 -3.21 5.95
N GLY A 107 23.62 -2.63 7.04
CA GLY A 107 24.66 -1.58 7.03
C GLY A 107 24.18 -0.18 6.69
N LEU A 108 22.91 -0.01 6.33
CA LEU A 108 22.37 1.32 6.05
C LEU A 108 22.20 2.15 7.31
N VAL A 109 21.79 1.52 8.39
CA VAL A 109 21.59 2.19 9.68
C VAL A 109 22.30 1.39 10.75
N ASN A 110 23.13 2.07 11.55
CA ASN A 110 23.79 1.49 12.72
C ASN A 110 23.01 1.90 13.96
N TRP A 111 22.38 0.91 14.58
CA TRP A 111 21.64 1.13 15.81
C TRP A 111 22.54 0.92 17.01
N VAL A 112 22.60 1.92 17.88
CA VAL A 112 23.20 1.77 19.20
C VAL A 112 22.07 1.63 20.20
N ARG A 113 22.06 0.50 20.92
CA ARG A 113 21.01 0.22 21.87
C ARG A 113 21.57 0.14 23.27
N THR A 114 20.80 0.71 24.18
CA THR A 114 21.08 0.58 25.60
C THR A 114 19.92 -0.20 26.22
N GLY A 115 20.18 -1.43 26.59
CA GLY A 115 19.20 -2.27 27.28
C GLY A 115 18.06 -2.74 26.38
N GLY A 116 18.21 -3.86 25.76
CA GLY A 116 17.19 -4.45 24.92
C GLY A 116 17.78 -5.04 23.66
N GLU A 117 16.97 -5.70 22.91
CA GLU A 117 17.39 -6.33 21.65
C GLU A 117 16.81 -5.62 20.47
N GLU A 118 17.63 -5.43 19.46
CA GLU A 118 17.21 -4.87 18.19
C GLU A 118 16.83 -5.99 17.26
N GLN A 119 15.66 -5.83 16.65
CA GLN A 119 15.26 -6.70 15.55
C GLN A 119 15.59 -5.96 14.26
N PHE A 120 16.64 -6.38 13.61
CA PHE A 120 17.06 -5.79 12.35
C PHE A 120 17.06 -6.85 11.26
N VAL A 121 16.23 -6.67 10.24
CA VAL A 121 16.15 -7.57 9.10
C VAL A 121 16.97 -6.96 7.97
N PRO A 122 18.10 -7.57 7.59
CA PRO A 122 18.90 -7.04 6.50
C PRO A 122 18.20 -7.26 5.15
N LEU A 123 17.94 -6.17 4.46
CA LEU A 123 17.38 -6.15 3.12
C LEU A 123 18.26 -5.30 2.25
N GLU A 124 18.22 -5.53 0.94
CA GLU A 124 18.98 -4.71 0.00
C GLU A 124 18.43 -3.30 -0.09
N ARG A 125 17.15 -3.10 0.18
CA ARG A 125 16.48 -1.80 0.19
C ARG A 125 15.34 -1.80 1.21
N PRO A 126 14.94 -0.62 1.70
CA PRO A 126 13.86 -0.54 2.67
C PRO A 126 12.53 -1.07 2.12
N LEU A 127 11.76 -1.66 3.00
CA LEU A 127 10.37 -2.04 2.72
C LEU A 127 9.47 -1.36 3.75
N LEU A 128 8.35 -0.84 3.28
CA LEU A 128 7.30 -0.30 4.14
C LEU A 128 6.12 -1.28 4.17
N GLU A 129 5.66 -1.59 5.35
CA GLU A 129 4.47 -2.40 5.54
C GLU A 129 3.41 -1.56 6.24
N LEU A 130 2.25 -1.44 5.60
CA LEU A 130 1.12 -0.68 6.11
C LEU A 130 -0.07 -1.60 6.34
N ALA A 131 -0.77 -1.39 7.44
CA ALA A 131 -2.01 -2.08 7.75
C ALA A 131 -3.19 -1.10 7.74
N VAL A 132 -4.30 -1.59 7.23
CA VAL A 132 -5.54 -0.80 7.16
C VAL A 132 -6.72 -1.64 7.64
#